data_f696cbb7a5add0bf14b226b52cd7469d
#
_entry.id   f696cbb7a5add0bf14b226b52cd7469d
#
_cell.length_a   1.000
_cell.length_b   1.000
_cell.length_c   1.000
_cell.angle_alpha   90.00
_cell.angle_beta   90.00
_cell.angle_gamma   90.00
#
_symmetry.space_group_name_H-M   'P 1'
#
loop_
_entity.id
_entity.type
_entity.pdbx_description
1 polymer ?
#
loop_
_entity_poly.entity_id
_entity_poly.type
_entity_poly.pdbx_seq_one_letter_code
_entity_poly.pdbx_strand_id
1 'polypeptide(L)'
;MTSSSAGDWTERTLVHDGVRLSCRDWGGSGPDTLLLHGLAGHSGEWDALAPLLRDAGHRVVALDQRGHGASERHPEDVSRAAYVADVVALVAELGLVRPLLIGQSLGGHTALLTAAAHPALPRALVLVEAGPGGAEPGVAEQIGDWLRAWPLPFPSREAAVTYLGNGKRDVGEGWADGLEARDGGLWPRFDPDVMQRSLEENGRRAFWEEWAAVSCPGLAVLGQDGIIDGGEYAEMVRLRPGLHGLSLPGTGHDVHLERPGVLGGVILDFVRRADL
;
A
#
# COMPACT_ATOMS: atom_id res chain seq x y z
N MET A 1 17.54 27.23 -6.74
CA MET A 1 16.10 27.33 -7.06
C MET A 1 15.71 25.99 -7.67
N THR A 2 15.40 25.01 -6.85
CA THR A 2 14.88 23.72 -7.30
C THR A 2 13.38 23.79 -7.10
N SER A 3 12.66 23.97 -8.22
CA SER A 3 11.22 23.80 -8.29
C SER A 3 10.93 22.34 -7.92
N SER A 4 10.47 22.10 -6.70
CA SER A 4 9.71 20.91 -6.40
C SER A 4 8.47 20.98 -7.30
N SER A 5 8.39 20.12 -8.30
CA SER A 5 7.14 19.87 -9.00
C SER A 5 6.17 19.30 -7.95
N ALA A 6 5.30 20.14 -7.41
CA ALA A 6 4.13 19.68 -6.70
C ALA A 6 3.44 18.68 -7.65
N GLY A 7 3.28 17.44 -7.22
CA GLY A 7 2.70 16.40 -8.06
C GLY A 7 1.32 16.85 -8.58
N ASP A 8 1.02 16.52 -9.82
CA ASP A 8 -0.25 16.80 -10.52
C ASP A 8 -1.44 16.05 -9.87
N TRP A 9 -1.63 16.17 -8.57
CA TRP A 9 -2.71 15.53 -7.82
C TRP A 9 -3.47 16.54 -6.96
N THR A 10 -4.71 16.21 -6.64
CA THR A 10 -5.57 16.99 -5.74
C THR A 10 -5.78 16.20 -4.45
N GLU A 11 -5.62 16.82 -3.29
CA GLU A 11 -6.01 16.21 -2.03
C GLU A 11 -7.54 16.12 -1.94
N ARG A 12 -8.04 14.94 -1.58
CA ARG A 12 -9.44 14.71 -1.23
C ARG A 12 -9.52 14.17 0.19
N THR A 13 -10.55 14.53 0.90
CA THR A 13 -10.81 14.06 2.27
C THR A 13 -12.24 13.60 2.41
N LEU A 14 -12.44 12.57 3.24
CA LEU A 14 -13.76 12.12 3.69
C LEU A 14 -13.69 11.76 5.17
N VAL A 15 -14.85 11.62 5.79
CA VAL A 15 -14.98 11.09 7.14
C VAL A 15 -15.81 9.81 7.08
N HIS A 16 -15.24 8.72 7.59
CA HIS A 16 -15.90 7.44 7.68
C HIS A 16 -15.77 6.90 9.11
N ASP A 17 -16.91 6.60 9.76
CA ASP A 17 -16.99 6.15 11.15
C ASP A 17 -16.16 7.01 12.14
N GLY A 18 -16.24 8.33 11.97
CA GLY A 18 -15.50 9.30 12.79
C GLY A 18 -14.01 9.44 12.46
N VAL A 19 -13.49 8.64 11.53
CA VAL A 19 -12.08 8.69 11.09
C VAL A 19 -11.99 9.59 9.85
N ARG A 20 -11.14 10.62 9.93
CA ARG A 20 -10.82 11.46 8.76
C ARG A 20 -9.79 10.72 7.90
N LEU A 21 -10.16 10.49 6.65
CA LEU A 21 -9.31 9.89 5.62
C LEU A 21 -8.89 10.92 4.60
N SER A 22 -7.65 10.86 4.16
CA SER A 22 -7.09 11.69 3.08
C SER A 22 -6.62 10.80 1.94
N CYS A 23 -6.72 11.29 0.71
CA CYS A 23 -6.19 10.61 -0.46
C CYS A 23 -5.64 11.61 -1.48
N ARG A 24 -4.73 11.16 -2.32
CA ARG A 24 -4.24 11.85 -3.51
C ARG A 24 -5.03 11.38 -4.73
N ASP A 25 -5.62 12.31 -5.46
CA ASP A 25 -6.37 12.05 -6.72
C ASP A 25 -5.61 12.70 -7.87
N TRP A 26 -4.95 11.89 -8.71
CA TRP A 26 -4.24 12.35 -9.92
C TRP A 26 -5.18 12.59 -11.10
N GLY A 27 -6.48 12.35 -10.90
CA GLY A 27 -7.46 12.48 -11.96
C GLY A 27 -7.32 11.38 -13.02
N GLY A 28 -7.77 11.70 -14.23
CA GLY A 28 -7.91 10.78 -15.34
C GLY A 28 -9.38 10.53 -15.67
N SER A 29 -9.67 10.06 -16.88
CA SER A 29 -11.04 9.86 -17.38
C SER A 29 -11.34 8.40 -17.75
N GLY A 30 -10.37 7.52 -17.61
CA GLY A 30 -10.51 6.10 -17.93
C GLY A 30 -10.86 5.24 -16.71
N PRO A 31 -10.56 3.94 -16.80
CA PRO A 31 -10.87 3.00 -15.72
C PRO A 31 -10.19 3.38 -14.40
N ASP A 32 -10.93 3.24 -13.30
CA ASP A 32 -10.45 3.63 -11.98
C ASP A 32 -9.37 2.69 -11.44
N THR A 33 -8.40 3.26 -10.71
CA THR A 33 -7.34 2.55 -10.01
C THR A 33 -7.20 3.13 -8.61
N LEU A 34 -7.18 2.27 -7.60
CA LEU A 34 -6.98 2.65 -6.20
C LEU A 34 -5.70 1.99 -5.67
N LEU A 35 -4.80 2.83 -5.15
CA LEU A 35 -3.50 2.45 -4.61
C LEU A 35 -3.51 2.49 -3.09
N LEU A 36 -2.99 1.44 -2.44
CA LEU A 36 -2.94 1.27 -0.99
C LEU A 36 -1.50 0.97 -0.56
N HIS A 37 -0.92 1.87 0.24
CA HIS A 37 0.46 1.77 0.74
C HIS A 37 0.62 0.74 1.86
N GLY A 38 1.86 0.41 2.21
CA GLY A 38 2.22 -0.49 3.29
C GLY A 38 2.08 0.10 4.70
N LEU A 39 2.44 -0.69 5.71
CA LEU A 39 2.50 -0.23 7.10
C LEU A 39 3.50 0.91 7.25
N ALA A 40 3.16 1.90 8.05
CA ALA A 40 3.96 3.11 8.28
C ALA A 40 4.23 3.96 7.03
N GLY A 41 3.63 3.60 5.89
CA GLY A 41 3.73 4.30 4.62
C GLY A 41 2.73 5.45 4.46
N HIS A 42 2.60 5.96 3.25
CA HIS A 42 1.69 7.03 2.89
C HIS A 42 1.38 7.04 1.38
N SER A 43 0.33 7.76 0.98
CA SER A 43 -0.11 7.87 -0.42
C SER A 43 0.97 8.39 -1.38
N GLY A 44 1.93 9.17 -0.87
CA GLY A 44 3.05 9.71 -1.65
C GLY A 44 4.05 8.68 -2.14
N GLU A 45 4.09 7.49 -1.56
CA GLU A 45 4.94 6.38 -2.07
C GLU A 45 4.58 5.97 -3.50
N TRP A 46 3.40 6.37 -3.95
CA TRP A 46 2.90 6.11 -5.29
C TRP A 46 3.18 7.24 -6.30
N ASP A 47 3.84 8.35 -5.88
CA ASP A 47 4.08 9.53 -6.71
C ASP A 47 4.87 9.21 -8.00
N ALA A 48 5.70 8.17 -8.00
CA ALA A 48 6.42 7.72 -9.19
C ALA A 48 5.60 6.77 -10.08
N LEU A 49 4.66 6.00 -9.51
CA LEU A 49 3.84 5.04 -10.25
C LEU A 49 2.54 5.65 -10.78
N ALA A 50 1.87 6.47 -9.97
CA ALA A 50 0.54 7.00 -10.30
C ALA A 50 0.49 7.78 -11.62
N PRO A 51 1.47 8.67 -11.94
CA PRO A 51 1.51 9.33 -13.23
C PRO A 51 1.63 8.37 -14.42
N LEU A 52 2.38 7.27 -14.29
CA LEU A 52 2.52 6.27 -15.35
C LEU A 52 1.19 5.58 -15.67
N LEU A 53 0.40 5.27 -14.65
CA LEU A 53 -0.93 4.68 -14.81
C LEU A 53 -1.92 5.71 -15.39
N ARG A 54 -1.89 6.97 -14.89
CA ARG A 54 -2.71 8.06 -15.41
C ARG A 54 -2.43 8.32 -16.90
N ASP A 55 -1.16 8.39 -17.27
CA ASP A 55 -0.74 8.66 -18.65
C ASP A 55 -1.07 7.47 -19.60
N ALA A 56 -1.24 6.27 -19.03
CA ALA A 56 -1.79 5.11 -19.72
C ALA A 56 -3.33 5.12 -19.81
N GLY A 57 -3.99 6.18 -19.32
CA GLY A 57 -5.43 6.41 -19.46
C GLY A 57 -6.28 6.04 -18.23
N HIS A 58 -5.68 5.68 -17.10
CA HIS A 58 -6.42 5.38 -15.86
C HIS A 58 -6.79 6.66 -15.10
N ARG A 59 -7.88 6.62 -14.31
CA ARG A 59 -8.07 7.52 -13.18
C ARG A 59 -7.39 6.90 -11.97
N VAL A 60 -6.51 7.65 -11.29
CA VAL A 60 -5.65 7.10 -10.23
C VAL A 60 -5.86 7.84 -8.93
N VAL A 61 -6.17 7.10 -7.87
CA VAL A 61 -6.30 7.59 -6.50
C VAL A 61 -5.42 6.76 -5.56
N ALA A 62 -4.74 7.38 -4.61
CA ALA A 62 -4.03 6.69 -3.53
C ALA A 62 -4.54 7.15 -2.17
N LEU A 63 -4.93 6.19 -1.32
CA LEU A 63 -5.45 6.44 0.03
C LEU A 63 -4.29 6.50 1.02
N ASP A 64 -4.27 7.50 1.90
CA ASP A 64 -3.62 7.39 3.19
C ASP A 64 -4.51 6.55 4.10
N GLN A 65 -4.14 5.31 4.37
CA GLN A 65 -4.94 4.42 5.20
C GLN A 65 -5.07 4.97 6.63
N ARG A 66 -6.12 4.59 7.38
CA ARG A 66 -6.28 5.00 8.79
C ARG A 66 -5.00 4.77 9.60
N GLY A 67 -4.65 5.69 10.46
CA GLY A 67 -3.41 5.66 11.24
C GLY A 67 -2.18 6.21 10.51
N HIS A 68 -2.29 6.59 9.23
CA HIS A 68 -1.15 6.90 8.39
C HIS A 68 -1.29 8.26 7.66
N GLY A 69 -0.15 8.82 7.28
CA GLY A 69 -0.06 9.96 6.37
C GLY A 69 -0.85 11.18 6.83
N ALA A 70 -1.69 11.71 5.94
CA ALA A 70 -2.58 12.83 6.24
C ALA A 70 -3.95 12.38 6.78
N SER A 71 -4.23 11.09 6.89
CA SER A 71 -5.42 10.55 7.54
C SER A 71 -5.34 10.67 9.07
N GLU A 72 -6.44 10.32 9.76
CA GLU A 72 -6.47 10.31 11.23
C GLU A 72 -5.35 9.43 11.78
N ARG A 73 -4.48 10.02 12.63
CA ARG A 73 -3.29 9.34 13.17
C ARG A 73 -3.60 8.33 14.26
N HIS A 74 -4.62 8.62 15.08
CA HIS A 74 -4.97 7.82 16.25
C HIS A 74 -6.40 7.28 16.16
N PRO A 75 -6.75 6.50 15.11
CA PRO A 75 -8.06 5.87 15.05
C PRO A 75 -8.20 4.86 16.19
N GLU A 76 -9.40 4.79 16.77
CA GLU A 76 -9.68 3.85 17.84
C GLU A 76 -9.66 2.41 17.32
N ASP A 77 -10.35 2.16 16.22
CA ASP A 77 -10.40 0.86 15.54
C ASP A 77 -9.36 0.77 14.42
N VAL A 78 -8.47 -0.21 14.52
CA VAL A 78 -7.46 -0.56 13.52
C VAL A 78 -7.58 -2.01 13.06
N SER A 79 -8.75 -2.62 13.24
CA SER A 79 -9.05 -3.96 12.74
C SER A 79 -8.97 -4.03 11.22
N ARG A 80 -8.70 -5.22 10.68
CA ARG A 80 -8.69 -5.41 9.22
C ARG A 80 -10.04 -5.09 8.59
N ALA A 81 -11.15 -5.34 9.31
CA ALA A 81 -12.49 -4.98 8.87
C ALA A 81 -12.67 -3.45 8.72
N ALA A 82 -12.10 -2.67 9.63
CA ALA A 82 -12.15 -1.22 9.56
C ALA A 82 -11.37 -0.66 8.35
N TYR A 83 -10.20 -1.23 8.03
CA TYR A 83 -9.46 -0.89 6.80
C TYR A 83 -10.26 -1.21 5.53
N VAL A 84 -10.93 -2.36 5.48
CA VAL A 84 -11.80 -2.74 4.37
C VAL A 84 -12.97 -1.76 4.23
N ALA A 85 -13.61 -1.39 5.33
CA ALA A 85 -14.73 -0.46 5.33
C ALA A 85 -14.32 0.93 4.81
N ASP A 86 -13.11 1.41 5.13
CA ASP A 86 -12.57 2.67 4.59
C ASP A 86 -12.42 2.64 3.08
N VAL A 87 -11.90 1.53 2.54
CA VAL A 87 -11.77 1.36 1.08
C VAL A 87 -13.13 1.41 0.41
N VAL A 88 -14.13 0.71 0.97
CA VAL A 88 -15.51 0.72 0.44
C VAL A 88 -16.12 2.12 0.49
N ALA A 89 -15.94 2.83 1.61
CA ALA A 89 -16.43 4.20 1.78
C ALA A 89 -15.77 5.17 0.78
N LEU A 90 -14.44 5.08 0.60
CA LEU A 90 -13.71 5.90 -0.36
C LEU A 90 -14.18 5.65 -1.80
N VAL A 91 -14.34 4.38 -2.19
CA VAL A 91 -14.83 3.99 -3.51
C VAL A 91 -16.22 4.60 -3.78
N ALA A 92 -17.12 4.54 -2.78
CA ALA A 92 -18.45 5.12 -2.88
C ALA A 92 -18.43 6.64 -2.94
N GLU A 93 -17.68 7.30 -2.07
CA GLU A 93 -17.59 8.77 -1.97
C GLU A 93 -17.01 9.40 -3.24
N LEU A 94 -15.97 8.80 -3.82
CA LEU A 94 -15.33 9.29 -5.03
C LEU A 94 -16.01 8.81 -6.32
N GLY A 95 -17.04 7.97 -6.21
CA GLY A 95 -17.74 7.38 -7.35
C GLY A 95 -16.84 6.50 -8.22
N LEU A 96 -15.87 5.80 -7.63
CA LEU A 96 -14.98 4.90 -8.37
C LEU A 96 -15.78 3.66 -8.84
N VAL A 97 -15.66 3.32 -10.11
CA VAL A 97 -16.42 2.23 -10.73
C VAL A 97 -15.48 1.02 -10.92
N ARG A 98 -15.70 -0.02 -10.15
CA ARG A 98 -14.93 -1.27 -10.23
C ARG A 98 -13.40 -1.02 -10.36
N PRO A 99 -12.77 -0.36 -9.37
CA PRO A 99 -11.37 0.02 -9.49
C PRO A 99 -10.46 -1.20 -9.61
N LEU A 100 -9.34 -1.04 -10.31
CA LEU A 100 -8.17 -1.89 -10.13
C LEU A 100 -7.61 -1.60 -8.75
N LEU A 101 -7.65 -2.58 -7.84
CA LEU A 101 -7.03 -2.44 -6.52
C LEU A 101 -5.57 -2.85 -6.59
N ILE A 102 -4.67 -1.96 -6.22
CA ILE A 102 -3.23 -2.21 -6.14
C ILE A 102 -2.80 -1.92 -4.72
N GLY A 103 -2.21 -2.89 -4.04
CA GLY A 103 -1.75 -2.69 -2.68
C GLY A 103 -0.38 -3.31 -2.43
N GLN A 104 0.44 -2.60 -1.64
CA GLN A 104 1.73 -3.08 -1.17
C GLN A 104 1.62 -3.51 0.29
N SER A 105 2.21 -4.66 0.66
CA SER A 105 2.29 -5.14 2.04
C SER A 105 0.92 -5.08 2.76
N LEU A 106 0.79 -4.30 3.83
CA LEU A 106 -0.48 -4.07 4.56
C LEU A 106 -1.60 -3.59 3.62
N GLY A 107 -1.28 -2.70 2.67
CA GLY A 107 -2.25 -2.23 1.67
C GLY A 107 -2.67 -3.33 0.70
N GLY A 108 -1.76 -4.23 0.34
CA GLY A 108 -2.10 -5.43 -0.45
C GLY A 108 -3.02 -6.38 0.32
N HIS A 109 -2.76 -6.57 1.61
CA HIS A 109 -3.63 -7.34 2.48
C HIS A 109 -5.02 -6.68 2.61
N THR A 110 -5.09 -5.34 2.75
CA THR A 110 -6.36 -4.60 2.72
C THR A 110 -7.11 -4.80 1.40
N ALA A 111 -6.41 -4.71 0.26
CA ALA A 111 -6.99 -4.92 -1.06
C ALA A 111 -7.53 -6.36 -1.24
N LEU A 112 -6.78 -7.36 -0.77
CA LEU A 112 -7.19 -8.77 -0.78
C LEU A 112 -8.49 -8.97 0.01
N LEU A 113 -8.54 -8.49 1.24
CA LEU A 113 -9.71 -8.63 2.11
C LEU A 113 -10.91 -7.87 1.55
N THR A 114 -10.68 -6.70 0.94
CA THR A 114 -11.74 -5.95 0.24
C THR A 114 -12.30 -6.76 -0.93
N ALA A 115 -11.43 -7.38 -1.73
CA ALA A 115 -11.86 -8.20 -2.86
C ALA A 115 -12.60 -9.47 -2.44
N ALA A 116 -12.24 -10.05 -1.30
CA ALA A 116 -12.93 -11.21 -0.73
C ALA A 116 -14.32 -10.86 -0.19
N ALA A 117 -14.40 -9.78 0.61
CA ALA A 117 -15.66 -9.36 1.26
C ALA A 117 -16.63 -8.70 0.27
N HIS A 118 -16.11 -8.04 -0.76
CA HIS A 118 -16.88 -7.28 -1.76
C HIS A 118 -16.51 -7.68 -3.19
N PRO A 119 -16.85 -8.92 -3.65
CA PRO A 119 -16.35 -9.47 -4.91
C PRO A 119 -16.78 -8.69 -6.16
N ALA A 120 -17.82 -7.87 -6.07
CA ALA A 120 -18.28 -7.01 -7.17
C ALA A 120 -17.54 -5.66 -7.22
N LEU A 121 -16.80 -5.30 -6.16
CA LEU A 121 -16.16 -3.99 -6.05
C LEU A 121 -14.93 -3.88 -6.98
N PRO A 122 -13.91 -4.75 -6.92
CA PRO A 122 -12.76 -4.61 -7.79
C PRO A 122 -13.02 -5.25 -9.18
N ARG A 123 -12.42 -4.67 -10.21
CA ARG A 123 -12.31 -5.36 -11.51
C ARG A 123 -11.13 -6.35 -11.53
N ALA A 124 -10.06 -6.04 -10.79
CA ALA A 124 -8.89 -6.89 -10.62
C ALA A 124 -8.09 -6.48 -9.37
N LEU A 125 -7.18 -7.34 -8.95
CA LEU A 125 -6.35 -7.19 -7.76
C LEU A 125 -4.87 -7.32 -8.14
N VAL A 126 -4.05 -6.36 -7.68
CA VAL A 126 -2.59 -6.44 -7.76
C VAL A 126 -2.01 -6.41 -6.35
N LEU A 127 -1.32 -7.45 -5.98
CA LEU A 127 -0.58 -7.58 -4.73
C LEU A 127 0.90 -7.32 -4.99
N VAL A 128 1.45 -6.31 -4.34
CA VAL A 128 2.88 -5.99 -4.38
C VAL A 128 3.48 -6.37 -3.03
N GLU A 129 4.29 -7.43 -2.99
CA GLU A 129 4.87 -7.94 -1.74
C GLU A 129 3.82 -8.14 -0.64
N ALA A 130 2.72 -8.79 -0.99
CA ALA A 130 1.62 -9.08 -0.08
C ALA A 130 0.98 -10.44 -0.38
N GLY A 131 0.52 -11.09 0.67
CA GLY A 131 -0.15 -12.39 0.61
C GLY A 131 -1.15 -12.57 1.75
N PRO A 132 -1.87 -13.70 1.76
CA PRO A 132 -2.86 -14.04 2.78
C PRO A 132 -2.24 -14.71 4.02
N GLY A 133 -0.94 -15.05 3.97
CA GLY A 133 -0.26 -15.66 5.10
C GLY A 133 -0.28 -14.75 6.32
N GLY A 134 -0.35 -15.34 7.50
CA GLY A 134 -0.22 -14.63 8.76
C GLY A 134 1.25 -14.41 9.10
N ALA A 135 1.55 -13.30 9.75
CA ALA A 135 2.85 -13.11 10.36
C ALA A 135 3.04 -14.13 11.50
N GLU A 136 4.30 -14.50 11.76
CA GLU A 136 4.62 -15.30 12.94
C GLU A 136 4.27 -14.56 14.24
N PRO A 137 3.90 -15.27 15.30
CA PRO A 137 3.67 -14.66 16.62
C PRO A 137 4.86 -13.80 17.04
N GLY A 138 4.57 -12.56 17.49
CA GLY A 138 5.60 -11.59 17.91
C GLY A 138 6.09 -10.63 16.83
N VAL A 139 5.76 -10.85 15.56
CA VAL A 139 6.19 -9.94 14.47
C VAL A 139 5.60 -8.53 14.64
N ALA A 140 4.33 -8.43 15.06
CA ALA A 140 3.71 -7.13 15.35
C ALA A 140 4.48 -6.34 16.43
N GLU A 141 4.91 -7.02 17.50
CA GLU A 141 5.72 -6.42 18.58
C GLU A 141 7.11 -6.02 18.07
N GLN A 142 7.78 -6.91 17.32
CA GLN A 142 9.10 -6.61 16.74
C GLN A 142 9.07 -5.40 15.81
N ILE A 143 8.04 -5.29 14.98
CA ILE A 143 7.87 -4.13 14.08
C ILE A 143 7.56 -2.88 14.89
N GLY A 144 6.69 -2.96 15.91
CA GLY A 144 6.42 -1.85 16.82
C GLY A 144 7.69 -1.36 17.52
N ASP A 145 8.53 -2.28 18.02
CA ASP A 145 9.81 -1.95 18.66
C ASP A 145 10.79 -1.30 17.67
N TRP A 146 10.86 -1.82 16.45
CA TRP A 146 11.68 -1.21 15.40
C TRP A 146 11.23 0.22 15.08
N LEU A 147 9.93 0.49 14.97
CA LEU A 147 9.40 1.84 14.73
C LEU A 147 9.67 2.79 15.91
N ARG A 148 9.53 2.31 17.15
CA ARG A 148 9.87 3.10 18.37
C ARG A 148 11.36 3.40 18.49
N ALA A 149 12.23 2.55 17.91
CA ALA A 149 13.67 2.73 17.95
C ALA A 149 14.21 3.75 16.93
N TRP A 150 13.35 4.36 16.09
CA TRP A 150 13.81 5.39 15.16
C TRP A 150 14.44 6.57 15.93
N PRO A 151 15.57 7.11 15.45
CA PRO A 151 16.29 8.22 16.11
C PRO A 151 15.57 9.56 15.90
N LEU A 152 14.39 9.68 16.47
CA LEU A 152 13.51 10.85 16.30
C LEU A 152 13.88 12.01 17.24
N PRO A 153 13.74 13.27 16.77
CA PRO A 153 13.45 13.61 15.38
C PRO A 153 14.63 13.44 14.46
N PHE A 154 14.40 13.14 13.19
CA PHE A 154 15.50 13.21 12.22
C PHE A 154 15.90 14.67 12.01
N PRO A 155 17.22 15.01 12.11
CA PRO A 155 17.69 16.40 12.04
C PRO A 155 17.57 16.99 10.62
N SER A 156 17.47 16.16 9.59
CA SER A 156 17.34 16.57 8.20
C SER A 156 16.71 15.47 7.35
N ARG A 157 16.19 15.82 6.16
CA ARG A 157 15.69 14.84 5.18
C ARG A 157 16.78 13.84 4.78
N GLU A 158 18.03 14.28 4.58
CA GLU A 158 19.13 13.40 4.19
C GLU A 158 19.47 12.38 5.30
N ALA A 159 19.41 12.80 6.58
CA ALA A 159 19.57 11.86 7.70
C ALA A 159 18.46 10.79 7.72
N ALA A 160 17.21 11.19 7.46
CA ALA A 160 16.09 10.28 7.35
C ALA A 160 16.27 9.32 6.16
N VAL A 161 16.60 9.84 4.97
CA VAL A 161 16.84 9.03 3.76
C VAL A 161 17.92 7.98 4.01
N THR A 162 19.03 8.38 4.63
CA THR A 162 20.13 7.46 4.93
C THR A 162 19.71 6.34 5.90
N TYR A 163 18.99 6.71 6.96
CA TYR A 163 18.53 5.75 7.98
C TYR A 163 17.46 4.80 7.44
N LEU A 164 16.41 5.36 6.84
CA LEU A 164 15.24 4.61 6.38
C LEU A 164 15.53 3.77 5.13
N GLY A 165 16.42 4.27 4.28
CA GLY A 165 16.80 3.57 3.04
C GLY A 165 17.67 2.33 3.25
N ASN A 166 18.39 2.26 4.37
CA ASN A 166 19.29 1.14 4.68
C ASN A 166 20.16 0.71 3.46
N GLY A 167 20.75 1.70 2.79
CA GLY A 167 21.57 1.51 1.59
C GLY A 167 20.81 1.61 0.25
N LYS A 168 19.48 1.67 0.25
CA LYS A 168 18.64 1.88 -0.93
C LYS A 168 18.07 3.30 -0.91
N ARG A 169 18.68 4.19 -1.68
CA ARG A 169 18.33 5.62 -1.65
C ARG A 169 16.87 5.87 -2.03
N ASP A 170 16.38 5.23 -3.10
CA ASP A 170 15.01 5.41 -3.58
C ASP A 170 13.97 5.03 -2.50
N VAL A 171 14.23 3.96 -1.76
CA VAL A 171 13.41 3.55 -0.60
C VAL A 171 13.45 4.61 0.49
N GLY A 172 14.67 5.07 0.85
CA GLY A 172 14.84 6.10 1.87
C GLY A 172 14.15 7.42 1.49
N GLU A 173 14.18 7.82 0.23
CA GLU A 173 13.50 9.02 -0.25
C GLU A 173 11.97 8.88 -0.14
N GLY A 174 11.40 7.74 -0.57
CA GLY A 174 9.97 7.48 -0.46
C GLY A 174 9.48 7.53 0.99
N TRP A 175 10.18 6.88 1.91
CA TRP A 175 9.85 6.91 3.33
C TRP A 175 10.03 8.30 3.95
N ALA A 176 11.10 9.03 3.59
CA ALA A 176 11.36 10.38 4.12
C ALA A 176 10.32 11.41 3.67
N ASP A 177 9.69 11.22 2.51
CA ASP A 177 8.62 12.09 2.02
C ASP A 177 7.32 11.93 2.85
N GLY A 178 7.18 10.84 3.60
CA GLY A 178 6.12 10.62 4.58
C GLY A 178 6.30 11.36 5.91
N LEU A 179 7.46 11.97 6.14
CA LEU A 179 7.74 12.69 7.38
C LEU A 179 7.13 14.11 7.34
N GLU A 180 6.88 14.66 8.51
CA GLU A 180 6.44 16.04 8.67
C GLU A 180 7.42 16.85 9.51
N ALA A 181 7.58 18.14 9.16
CA ALA A 181 8.37 19.06 9.94
C ALA A 181 7.62 19.45 11.21
N ARG A 182 8.24 19.21 12.37
CA ARG A 182 7.80 19.68 13.68
C ARG A 182 9.00 20.25 14.44
N ASP A 183 8.78 20.74 15.66
CA ASP A 183 9.84 21.23 16.53
C ASP A 183 10.97 20.22 16.66
N GLY A 184 12.19 20.68 16.34
CA GLY A 184 13.42 19.92 16.45
C GLY A 184 13.76 19.02 15.25
N GLY A 185 12.92 18.90 14.21
CA GLY A 185 13.24 18.12 13.00
C GLY A 185 12.06 17.48 12.30
N LEU A 186 12.29 16.30 11.73
CA LEU A 186 11.30 15.53 10.96
C LEU A 186 10.78 14.35 11.75
N TRP A 187 9.47 14.18 11.74
CA TRP A 187 8.74 13.17 12.50
C TRP A 187 7.83 12.33 11.60
N PRO A 188 7.59 11.04 11.93
CA PRO A 188 6.63 10.22 11.20
C PRO A 188 5.20 10.75 11.37
N ARG A 189 4.37 10.49 10.34
CA ARG A 189 2.93 10.80 10.36
C ARG A 189 2.09 9.61 10.82
N PHE A 190 2.65 8.75 11.63
CA PHE A 190 1.98 7.63 12.26
C PHE A 190 2.37 7.54 13.75
N ASP A 191 1.66 6.72 14.49
CA ASP A 191 1.98 6.35 15.86
C ASP A 191 2.44 4.89 15.90
N PRO A 192 3.62 4.55 16.47
CA PRO A 192 4.12 3.17 16.49
C PRO A 192 3.19 2.17 17.17
N ASP A 193 2.43 2.59 18.20
CA ASP A 193 1.50 1.70 18.90
C ASP A 193 0.26 1.42 18.06
N VAL A 194 -0.18 2.41 17.27
CA VAL A 194 -1.24 2.22 16.25
C VAL A 194 -0.77 1.25 15.17
N MET A 195 0.47 1.41 14.69
CA MET A 195 1.06 0.50 13.70
C MET A 195 1.14 -0.94 14.22
N GLN A 196 1.63 -1.12 15.44
CA GLN A 196 1.69 -2.44 16.06
C GLN A 196 0.29 -3.09 16.15
N ARG A 197 -0.71 -2.37 16.67
CA ARG A 197 -2.09 -2.86 16.75
C ARG A 197 -2.68 -3.22 15.39
N SER A 198 -2.32 -2.49 14.33
CA SER A 198 -2.78 -2.76 12.97
C SER A 198 -2.31 -4.12 12.42
N LEU A 199 -1.24 -4.68 12.98
CA LEU A 199 -0.69 -6.00 12.61
C LEU A 199 -1.14 -7.14 13.51
N GLU A 200 -1.76 -6.88 14.65
CA GLU A 200 -2.07 -7.93 15.63
C GLU A 200 -2.97 -9.03 15.08
N GLU A 201 -3.96 -8.68 14.25
CA GLU A 201 -4.86 -9.67 13.65
C GLU A 201 -4.10 -10.56 12.66
N ASN A 202 -3.20 -9.98 11.85
CA ASN A 202 -2.33 -10.72 10.93
C ASN A 202 -1.38 -11.67 11.67
N GLY A 203 -0.90 -11.28 12.86
CA GLY A 203 -0.07 -12.14 13.70
C GLY A 203 -0.81 -13.32 14.34
N ARG A 204 -2.15 -13.26 14.41
CA ARG A 204 -2.98 -14.28 15.06
C ARG A 204 -3.50 -15.35 14.11
N ARG A 205 -3.70 -15.02 12.84
CA ARG A 205 -4.21 -15.94 11.83
C ARG A 205 -3.75 -15.61 10.42
N ALA A 206 -3.76 -16.60 9.56
CA ALA A 206 -3.69 -16.43 8.13
C ALA A 206 -5.10 -16.24 7.52
N PHE A 207 -5.16 -15.69 6.30
CA PHE A 207 -6.39 -15.32 5.60
C PHE A 207 -6.59 -16.12 4.30
N TRP A 208 -6.26 -17.41 4.37
CA TRP A 208 -6.34 -18.31 3.21
C TRP A 208 -7.77 -18.54 2.71
N GLU A 209 -8.76 -18.51 3.61
CA GLU A 209 -10.18 -18.64 3.23
C GLU A 209 -10.63 -17.41 2.44
N GLU A 210 -10.26 -16.22 2.90
CA GLU A 210 -10.54 -14.98 2.21
C GLU A 210 -9.80 -14.94 0.85
N TRP A 211 -8.55 -15.40 0.80
CA TRP A 211 -7.83 -15.50 -0.46
C TRP A 211 -8.53 -16.42 -1.47
N ALA A 212 -8.99 -17.58 -1.04
CA ALA A 212 -9.72 -18.50 -1.88
C ALA A 212 -11.08 -17.94 -2.37
N ALA A 213 -11.68 -17.02 -1.61
CA ALA A 213 -12.95 -16.37 -1.98
C ALA A 213 -12.78 -15.22 -2.99
N VAL A 214 -11.57 -14.71 -3.21
CA VAL A 214 -11.33 -13.66 -4.23
C VAL A 214 -11.63 -14.21 -5.62
N SER A 215 -12.55 -13.58 -6.35
CA SER A 215 -13.03 -14.05 -7.66
C SER A 215 -12.50 -13.25 -8.86
N CYS A 216 -12.03 -12.02 -8.64
CA CYS A 216 -11.51 -11.19 -9.74
C CYS A 216 -10.12 -11.67 -10.22
N PRO A 217 -9.69 -11.33 -11.44
CA PRO A 217 -8.33 -11.56 -11.92
C PRO A 217 -7.28 -11.00 -10.94
N GLY A 218 -6.16 -11.69 -10.77
CA GLY A 218 -5.12 -11.32 -9.81
C GLY A 218 -3.72 -11.35 -10.40
N LEU A 219 -2.89 -10.40 -9.96
CA LEU A 219 -1.45 -10.32 -10.21
C LEU A 219 -0.71 -10.23 -8.87
N ALA A 220 0.29 -11.07 -8.66
CA ALA A 220 1.25 -10.95 -7.55
C ALA A 220 2.61 -10.51 -8.11
N VAL A 221 3.15 -9.41 -7.61
CA VAL A 221 4.49 -8.91 -7.94
C VAL A 221 5.35 -9.00 -6.68
N LEU A 222 6.35 -9.84 -6.74
CA LEU A 222 7.21 -10.16 -5.60
C LEU A 222 8.61 -9.57 -5.80
N GLY A 223 9.24 -9.14 -4.73
CA GLY A 223 10.67 -8.86 -4.72
C GLY A 223 11.47 -10.16 -4.65
N GLN A 224 12.64 -10.18 -5.24
CA GLN A 224 13.53 -11.34 -5.13
C GLN A 224 13.95 -11.60 -3.67
N ASP A 225 14.19 -10.50 -2.93
CA ASP A 225 14.58 -10.49 -1.53
C ASP A 225 13.42 -9.90 -0.66
N GLY A 226 12.18 -10.22 -1.02
CA GLY A 226 10.96 -9.76 -0.37
C GLY A 226 10.53 -10.62 0.82
N ILE A 227 9.33 -10.36 1.33
CA ILE A 227 8.79 -11.06 2.50
C ILE A 227 7.91 -12.27 2.14
N ILE A 228 7.42 -12.33 0.91
CA ILE A 228 6.60 -13.46 0.45
C ILE A 228 7.52 -14.58 -0.04
N ASP A 229 7.59 -15.66 0.70
CA ASP A 229 8.42 -16.79 0.33
C ASP A 229 7.79 -17.69 -0.77
N GLY A 230 8.60 -18.59 -1.30
CA GLY A 230 8.17 -19.51 -2.36
C GLY A 230 7.07 -20.47 -1.92
N GLY A 231 6.98 -20.80 -0.63
CA GLY A 231 5.95 -21.68 -0.06
C GLY A 231 4.59 -20.96 -0.01
N GLU A 232 4.57 -19.74 0.49
CA GLU A 232 3.36 -18.89 0.51
C GLU A 232 2.86 -18.65 -0.91
N TYR A 233 3.75 -18.26 -1.82
CA TYR A 233 3.37 -18.03 -3.22
C TYR A 233 2.83 -19.30 -3.89
N ALA A 234 3.44 -20.46 -3.65
CA ALA A 234 2.95 -21.73 -4.19
C ALA A 234 1.53 -22.07 -3.69
N GLU A 235 1.24 -21.81 -2.42
CA GLU A 235 -0.08 -21.99 -1.85
C GLU A 235 -1.10 -20.97 -2.39
N MET A 236 -0.69 -19.72 -2.61
CA MET A 236 -1.53 -18.72 -3.29
C MET A 236 -1.96 -19.19 -4.67
N VAL A 237 -1.03 -19.73 -5.47
CA VAL A 237 -1.32 -20.28 -6.80
C VAL A 237 -2.16 -21.56 -6.72
N ARG A 238 -1.90 -22.44 -5.74
CA ARG A 238 -2.67 -23.67 -5.55
C ARG A 238 -4.16 -23.37 -5.31
N LEU A 239 -4.46 -22.38 -4.50
CA LEU A 239 -5.83 -21.96 -4.19
C LEU A 239 -6.47 -21.18 -5.33
N ARG A 240 -5.67 -20.44 -6.10
CA ARG A 240 -6.14 -19.64 -7.24
C ARG A 240 -5.23 -19.87 -8.47
N PRO A 241 -5.45 -20.93 -9.23
CA PRO A 241 -4.59 -21.30 -10.38
C PRO A 241 -4.55 -20.23 -11.51
N GLY A 242 -5.50 -19.28 -11.52
CA GLY A 242 -5.51 -18.15 -12.44
C GLY A 242 -4.71 -16.92 -11.96
N LEU A 243 -4.00 -17.02 -10.83
CA LEU A 243 -3.13 -15.95 -10.37
C LEU A 243 -1.93 -15.81 -11.30
N HIS A 244 -1.74 -14.61 -11.85
CA HIS A 244 -0.49 -14.25 -12.50
C HIS A 244 0.53 -13.85 -11.44
N GLY A 245 1.78 -14.27 -11.59
CA GLY A 245 2.81 -13.89 -10.64
C GLY A 245 4.18 -13.81 -11.27
N LEU A 246 4.99 -12.91 -10.74
CA LEU A 246 6.39 -12.76 -11.12
C LEU A 246 7.20 -12.21 -9.94
N SER A 247 8.49 -12.54 -9.94
CA SER A 247 9.47 -11.93 -9.03
C SER A 247 10.36 -10.99 -9.81
N LEU A 248 10.58 -9.78 -9.24
CA LEU A 248 11.47 -8.78 -9.84
C LEU A 248 12.89 -8.94 -9.27
N PRO A 249 13.87 -9.26 -10.13
CA PRO A 249 15.27 -9.43 -9.69
C PRO A 249 15.85 -8.15 -9.07
N GLY A 250 16.60 -8.31 -8.00
CA GLY A 250 17.32 -7.23 -7.32
C GLY A 250 16.42 -6.25 -6.57
N THR A 251 15.18 -6.63 -6.26
CA THR A 251 14.27 -5.84 -5.43
C THR A 251 13.96 -6.56 -4.12
N GLY A 252 13.66 -5.79 -3.09
CA GLY A 252 13.20 -6.27 -1.78
C GLY A 252 11.70 -6.01 -1.60
N HIS A 253 11.34 -5.66 -0.35
CA HIS A 253 9.95 -5.45 0.04
C HIS A 253 9.30 -4.21 -0.61
N ASP A 254 10.07 -3.16 -0.88
CA ASP A 254 9.55 -1.87 -1.38
C ASP A 254 9.64 -1.78 -2.91
N VAL A 255 9.17 -2.81 -3.62
CA VAL A 255 9.19 -2.90 -5.10
C VAL A 255 8.68 -1.63 -5.78
N HIS A 256 7.63 -1.02 -5.22
CA HIS A 256 6.98 0.19 -5.76
C HIS A 256 7.87 1.43 -5.66
N LEU A 257 8.80 1.48 -4.69
CA LEU A 257 9.81 2.53 -4.55
C LEU A 257 11.08 2.19 -5.33
N GLU A 258 11.50 0.92 -5.31
CA GLU A 258 12.74 0.48 -5.94
C GLU A 258 12.67 0.47 -7.47
N ARG A 259 11.53 0.06 -8.06
CA ARG A 259 11.35 -0.12 -9.51
C ARG A 259 9.96 0.33 -9.99
N PRO A 260 9.50 1.57 -9.71
CA PRO A 260 8.16 2.03 -10.07
C PRO A 260 7.85 1.91 -11.56
N GLY A 261 8.80 2.20 -12.43
CA GLY A 261 8.62 2.10 -13.89
C GLY A 261 8.46 0.66 -14.38
N VAL A 262 9.20 -0.30 -13.80
CA VAL A 262 9.07 -1.73 -14.13
C VAL A 262 7.72 -2.25 -13.59
N LEU A 263 7.37 -1.91 -12.35
CA LEU A 263 6.09 -2.27 -11.76
C LEU A 263 4.92 -1.75 -12.60
N GLY A 264 4.97 -0.48 -13.04
CA GLY A 264 3.95 0.11 -13.92
C GLY A 264 3.81 -0.64 -15.23
N GLY A 265 4.92 -0.98 -15.88
CA GLY A 265 4.92 -1.79 -17.10
C GLY A 265 4.28 -3.17 -16.92
N VAL A 266 4.59 -3.85 -15.82
CA VAL A 266 4.02 -5.17 -15.46
C VAL A 266 2.51 -5.06 -15.21
N ILE A 267 2.06 -4.06 -14.45
CA ILE A 267 0.63 -3.83 -14.17
C ILE A 267 -0.13 -3.56 -15.48
N LEU A 268 0.38 -2.67 -16.33
CA LEU A 268 -0.28 -2.34 -17.59
C LEU A 268 -0.29 -3.52 -18.59
N ASP A 269 0.73 -4.38 -18.57
CA ASP A 269 0.73 -5.62 -19.36
C ASP A 269 -0.34 -6.60 -18.85
N PHE A 270 -0.45 -6.76 -17.54
CA PHE A 270 -1.50 -7.58 -16.91
C PHE A 270 -2.90 -7.08 -17.27
N VAL A 271 -3.16 -5.76 -17.16
CA VAL A 271 -4.46 -5.14 -17.51
C VAL A 271 -4.82 -5.43 -18.97
N ARG A 272 -3.86 -5.26 -19.91
CA ARG A 272 -4.08 -5.54 -21.32
C ARG A 272 -4.39 -7.02 -21.61
N ARG A 273 -3.64 -7.94 -20.98
CA ARG A 273 -3.83 -9.41 -21.21
C ARG A 273 -5.11 -9.93 -20.62
N ALA A 274 -5.59 -9.34 -19.54
CA ALA A 274 -6.81 -9.75 -18.88
C ALA A 274 -8.07 -9.04 -19.44
N ASP A 275 -7.91 -8.19 -20.45
CA ASP A 275 -8.98 -7.41 -21.09
C ASP A 275 -9.79 -6.59 -20.07
N LEU A 276 -9.08 -5.85 -19.21
CA LEU A 276 -9.61 -5.14 -18.05
C LEU A 276 -9.73 -3.62 -18.28
#